data_4102a8fcd2271452b269069ab8744c7d
#
_entry.id   4102a8fcd2271452b269069ab8744c7d
#
_cell.length_a   1.000
_cell.length_b   1.000
_cell.length_c   1.000
_cell.angle_alpha   90.00
_cell.angle_beta   90.00
_cell.angle_gamma   90.00
#
_symmetry.space_group_name_H-M   'P 1'
#
loop_
_entity.id
_entity.type
_entity.pdbx_description
1 polymer ?
#
loop_
_entity_poly.entity_id
_entity_poly.type
_entity_poly.pdbx_seq_one_letter_code
_entity_poly.pdbx_strand_id
1 'polypeptide(L)'
;MSKIAINTSQNVNINFNIASIGDRILAFFIDMIIKTAYLIALFVILYKVLNVDNVLKGWDDWTVMAFFGIITLPVHLYTLVCESLMEGQTFGKKIMKIRVVKIDGYQASFGDYFVRWIFRIVDVFSNGGVVGLITVIVSKNNQRFGGMVSGTAVISLKNQINISHTILENLQQDYVPEFPQVVLLSDNDMRIIKSNFQKAVVTYDKIILHQLANKIKEILKLEIDHRELTEKQFIDKIIKDYNYYTGKE
;
A
#
# COMPACT_ATOMS: atom_id res chain seq x y z
N MET A 1 8.70 -7.92 1.00
CA MET A 1 7.96 -7.15 -0.03
C MET A 1 8.96 -6.44 -0.92
N SER A 2 8.78 -6.50 -2.24
CA SER A 2 9.63 -5.79 -3.19
C SER A 2 9.40 -4.28 -3.09
N LYS A 3 10.49 -3.51 -3.11
CA LYS A 3 10.45 -2.05 -3.08
C LYS A 3 10.80 -1.52 -4.47
N ILE A 4 10.18 -0.42 -4.85
CA ILE A 4 10.55 0.33 -6.04
C ILE A 4 11.05 1.70 -5.62
N ALA A 5 12.24 2.08 -6.08
CA ALA A 5 12.75 3.43 -5.89
C ALA A 5 12.20 4.32 -7.02
N ILE A 6 11.53 5.38 -6.65
CA ILE A 6 11.02 6.40 -7.58
C ILE A 6 11.86 7.64 -7.36
N ASN A 7 12.53 8.10 -8.42
CA ASN A 7 13.27 9.35 -8.39
C ASN A 7 12.31 10.50 -8.70
N THR A 8 12.13 11.41 -7.75
CA THR A 8 11.26 12.57 -7.93
C THR A 8 11.93 13.64 -8.80
N SER A 9 11.14 14.57 -9.34
CA SER A 9 11.65 15.73 -10.10
C SER A 9 12.66 16.59 -9.33
N GLN A 10 12.72 16.45 -8.00
CA GLN A 10 13.69 17.11 -7.12
C GLN A 10 14.94 16.25 -6.84
N ASN A 11 15.15 15.18 -7.63
CA ASN A 11 16.25 14.21 -7.48
C ASN A 11 16.32 13.51 -6.11
N VAL A 12 15.15 13.36 -5.45
CA VAL A 12 15.03 12.61 -4.19
C VAL A 12 14.50 11.22 -4.49
N ASN A 13 15.23 10.18 -4.05
CA ASN A 13 14.79 8.80 -4.18
C ASN A 13 13.81 8.43 -3.06
N ILE A 14 12.55 8.19 -3.41
CA ILE A 14 11.53 7.71 -2.48
C ILE A 14 11.28 6.24 -2.74
N ASN A 15 11.41 5.41 -1.70
CA ASN A 15 11.16 3.98 -1.77
C ASN A 15 9.70 3.68 -1.46
N PHE A 16 8.95 3.19 -2.45
CA PHE A 16 7.58 2.71 -2.28
C PHE A 16 7.53 1.20 -2.20
N ASN A 17 6.61 0.68 -1.38
CA ASN A 17 6.31 -0.74 -1.37
C ASN A 17 5.41 -1.09 -2.55
N ILE A 18 5.79 -2.09 -3.34
CA ILE A 18 4.95 -2.59 -4.43
C ILE A 18 3.72 -3.29 -3.83
N ALA A 19 2.53 -3.02 -4.39
CA ALA A 19 1.29 -3.66 -3.97
C ALA A 19 1.38 -5.18 -4.15
N SER A 20 0.93 -5.93 -3.14
CA SER A 20 0.89 -7.39 -3.21
C SER A 20 -0.07 -7.86 -4.31
N ILE A 21 0.16 -9.07 -4.84
CA ILE A 21 -0.75 -9.67 -5.83
C ILE A 21 -2.14 -9.86 -5.22
N GLY A 22 -2.22 -10.28 -3.94
CA GLY A 22 -3.48 -10.43 -3.22
C GLY A 22 -4.28 -9.13 -3.11
N ASP A 23 -3.63 -8.01 -2.77
CA ASP A 23 -4.31 -6.71 -2.72
C ASP A 23 -4.88 -6.29 -4.08
N ARG A 24 -4.19 -6.61 -5.17
CA ARG A 24 -4.65 -6.31 -6.53
C ARG A 24 -5.84 -7.17 -6.95
N ILE A 25 -5.82 -8.46 -6.57
CA ILE A 25 -6.93 -9.39 -6.81
C ILE A 25 -8.16 -8.94 -6.02
N LEU A 26 -8.01 -8.63 -4.73
CA LEU A 26 -9.11 -8.14 -3.91
C LEU A 26 -9.70 -6.83 -4.44
N ALA A 27 -8.85 -5.88 -4.84
CA ALA A 27 -9.30 -4.64 -5.48
C ALA A 27 -10.12 -4.92 -6.75
N PHE A 28 -9.66 -5.86 -7.58
CA PHE A 28 -10.39 -6.27 -8.79
C PHE A 28 -11.75 -6.88 -8.45
N PHE A 29 -11.85 -7.73 -7.44
CA PHE A 29 -13.13 -8.30 -7.01
C PHE A 29 -14.11 -7.25 -6.49
N ILE A 30 -13.63 -6.26 -5.71
CA ILE A 30 -14.47 -5.15 -5.25
C ILE A 30 -15.00 -4.35 -6.44
N ASP A 31 -14.13 -4.00 -7.41
CA ASP A 31 -14.54 -3.30 -8.62
C ASP A 31 -15.53 -4.14 -9.45
N MET A 32 -15.37 -5.47 -9.46
CA MET A 32 -16.30 -6.38 -10.15
C MET A 32 -17.68 -6.37 -9.49
N ILE A 33 -17.75 -6.39 -8.16
CA ILE A 33 -19.03 -6.29 -7.42
C ILE A 33 -19.74 -4.98 -7.78
N ILE A 34 -19.03 -3.85 -7.80
CA ILE A 34 -19.61 -2.54 -8.15
C ILE A 34 -20.19 -2.57 -9.57
N LYS A 35 -19.43 -3.09 -10.55
CA LYS A 35 -19.88 -3.21 -11.94
C LYS A 35 -21.08 -4.13 -12.10
N THR A 36 -21.07 -5.26 -11.40
CA THR A 36 -22.19 -6.21 -11.42
C THR A 36 -23.43 -5.62 -10.79
N ALA A 37 -23.30 -4.91 -9.67
CA ALA A 37 -24.43 -4.21 -9.04
C ALA A 37 -25.04 -3.15 -9.97
N TYR A 38 -24.19 -2.37 -10.68
CA TYR A 38 -24.65 -1.43 -11.69
C TYR A 38 -25.42 -2.13 -12.82
N LEU A 39 -24.89 -3.25 -13.37
CA LEU A 39 -25.56 -3.98 -14.42
C LEU A 39 -26.91 -4.55 -13.96
N ILE A 40 -26.98 -5.13 -12.75
CA ILE A 40 -28.25 -5.63 -12.18
C ILE A 40 -29.26 -4.48 -12.08
N ALA A 41 -28.87 -3.34 -11.51
CA ALA A 41 -29.74 -2.18 -11.38
C ALA A 41 -30.21 -1.68 -12.76
N LEU A 42 -29.29 -1.61 -13.71
CA LEU A 42 -29.58 -1.20 -15.09
C LEU A 42 -30.63 -2.11 -15.74
N PHE A 43 -30.40 -3.43 -15.69
CA PHE A 43 -31.32 -4.39 -16.29
C PHE A 43 -32.69 -4.40 -15.59
N VAL A 44 -32.72 -4.28 -14.26
CA VAL A 44 -33.99 -4.14 -13.53
C VAL A 44 -34.77 -2.92 -14.00
N ILE A 45 -34.11 -1.77 -14.14
CA ILE A 45 -34.75 -0.56 -14.63
C ILE A 45 -35.26 -0.74 -16.06
N LEU A 46 -34.44 -1.27 -16.97
CA LEU A 46 -34.80 -1.45 -18.38
C LEU A 46 -36.01 -2.38 -18.55
N TYR A 47 -35.97 -3.55 -17.89
CA TYR A 47 -36.99 -4.59 -18.11
C TYR A 47 -38.24 -4.40 -17.23
N LYS A 48 -38.08 -3.96 -15.97
CA LYS A 48 -39.21 -3.85 -15.03
C LYS A 48 -39.86 -2.50 -15.00
N VAL A 49 -39.11 -1.41 -15.24
CA VAL A 49 -39.64 -0.05 -15.19
C VAL A 49 -39.99 0.46 -16.60
N LEU A 50 -39.08 0.33 -17.53
CA LEU A 50 -39.19 0.86 -18.87
C LEU A 50 -39.83 -0.11 -19.88
N ASN A 51 -40.03 -1.38 -19.50
CA ASN A 51 -40.57 -2.42 -20.39
C ASN A 51 -39.85 -2.43 -21.75
N VAL A 52 -38.52 -2.46 -21.71
CA VAL A 52 -37.65 -2.27 -22.88
C VAL A 52 -37.98 -3.23 -24.02
N ASP A 53 -38.54 -4.40 -23.73
CA ASP A 53 -38.97 -5.38 -24.75
C ASP A 53 -39.99 -4.75 -25.72
N ASN A 54 -40.88 -3.87 -25.22
CA ASN A 54 -41.84 -3.18 -26.09
C ASN A 54 -41.18 -2.10 -26.94
N VAL A 55 -40.13 -1.45 -26.45
CA VAL A 55 -39.37 -0.45 -27.18
C VAL A 55 -38.53 -1.09 -28.28
N LEU A 56 -37.98 -2.26 -28.01
CA LEU A 56 -37.10 -2.98 -28.93
C LEU A 56 -37.89 -3.80 -30.00
N LYS A 57 -39.18 -3.91 -29.85
CA LYS A 57 -40.01 -4.58 -30.86
C LYS A 57 -39.86 -3.93 -32.23
N GLY A 58 -39.44 -4.71 -33.20
CA GLY A 58 -39.25 -4.22 -34.58
C GLY A 58 -37.87 -3.63 -34.89
N TRP A 59 -36.99 -3.61 -33.89
CA TRP A 59 -35.58 -3.24 -34.13
C TRP A 59 -34.82 -4.46 -34.72
N ASP A 60 -33.87 -4.16 -35.60
CA ASP A 60 -32.94 -5.16 -36.12
C ASP A 60 -31.87 -5.52 -35.05
N ASP A 61 -31.24 -6.67 -35.19
CA ASP A 61 -30.26 -7.18 -34.21
C ASP A 61 -29.07 -6.25 -34.01
N TRP A 62 -28.63 -5.55 -35.06
CA TRP A 62 -27.53 -4.59 -34.97
C TRP A 62 -27.87 -3.38 -34.11
N THR A 63 -29.09 -2.85 -34.28
CA THR A 63 -29.58 -1.72 -33.49
C THR A 63 -29.74 -2.11 -32.02
N VAL A 64 -30.29 -3.30 -31.75
CA VAL A 64 -30.39 -3.85 -30.40
C VAL A 64 -29.00 -4.00 -29.76
N MET A 65 -28.03 -4.56 -30.51
CA MET A 65 -26.66 -4.73 -30.02
C MET A 65 -26.00 -3.37 -29.75
N ALA A 66 -26.16 -2.39 -30.62
CA ALA A 66 -25.65 -1.04 -30.42
C ALA A 66 -26.26 -0.37 -29.19
N PHE A 67 -27.58 -0.50 -28.99
CA PHE A 67 -28.28 0.02 -27.81
C PHE A 67 -27.72 -0.53 -26.52
N PHE A 68 -27.60 -1.85 -26.38
CA PHE A 68 -27.00 -2.46 -25.19
C PHE A 68 -25.51 -2.11 -25.04
N GLY A 69 -24.77 -2.01 -26.15
CA GLY A 69 -23.39 -1.56 -26.17
C GLY A 69 -23.21 -0.18 -25.57
N ILE A 70 -24.05 0.78 -25.96
CA ILE A 70 -24.01 2.16 -25.44
C ILE A 70 -24.37 2.20 -23.95
N ILE A 71 -25.43 1.51 -23.54
CA ILE A 71 -25.90 1.51 -22.15
C ILE A 71 -24.90 0.82 -21.19
N THR A 72 -24.20 -0.22 -21.67
CA THR A 72 -23.18 -0.90 -20.88
C THR A 72 -21.82 -0.24 -20.95
N LEU A 73 -21.62 0.76 -21.79
CA LEU A 73 -20.37 1.49 -21.99
C LEU A 73 -19.76 2.03 -20.68
N PRO A 74 -20.52 2.56 -19.70
CA PRO A 74 -19.98 2.98 -18.42
C PRO A 74 -19.22 1.89 -17.67
N VAL A 75 -19.64 0.61 -17.78
CA VAL A 75 -18.97 -0.53 -17.15
C VAL A 75 -17.59 -0.79 -17.78
N HIS A 76 -17.53 -0.66 -19.09
CA HIS A 76 -16.27 -0.85 -19.83
C HIS A 76 -15.28 0.28 -19.57
N LEU A 77 -15.76 1.51 -19.52
CA LEU A 77 -14.95 2.71 -19.26
C LEU A 77 -14.67 2.95 -17.77
N TYR A 78 -15.36 2.27 -16.85
CA TYR A 78 -15.27 2.45 -15.41
C TYR A 78 -13.82 2.61 -14.90
N THR A 79 -12.97 1.69 -15.30
CA THR A 79 -11.56 1.68 -14.80
C THR A 79 -10.78 2.88 -15.34
N LEU A 80 -10.97 3.22 -16.63
CA LEU A 80 -10.30 4.36 -17.26
C LEU A 80 -10.75 5.68 -16.60
N VAL A 81 -12.05 5.85 -16.46
CA VAL A 81 -12.63 7.06 -15.86
C VAL A 81 -12.21 7.21 -14.39
N CYS A 82 -12.33 6.13 -13.61
CA CYS A 82 -11.93 6.18 -12.20
C CYS A 82 -10.43 6.43 -12.03
N GLU A 83 -9.55 5.72 -12.75
CA GLU A 83 -8.10 5.94 -12.66
C GLU A 83 -7.72 7.36 -13.07
N SER A 84 -8.40 7.95 -14.06
CA SER A 84 -8.13 9.31 -14.51
C SER A 84 -8.62 10.37 -13.52
N LEU A 85 -9.83 10.22 -12.96
CA LEU A 85 -10.40 11.17 -12.02
C LEU A 85 -9.87 11.05 -10.60
N MET A 86 -9.48 9.82 -10.19
CA MET A 86 -9.01 9.51 -8.83
C MET A 86 -7.48 9.29 -8.80
N GLU A 87 -6.73 9.90 -9.73
CA GLU A 87 -5.26 9.87 -9.74
C GLU A 87 -4.67 8.46 -9.62
N GLY A 88 -5.12 7.53 -10.46
CA GLY A 88 -4.61 6.16 -10.50
C GLY A 88 -5.29 5.19 -9.53
N GLN A 89 -6.45 5.57 -9.00
CA GLN A 89 -7.25 4.70 -8.14
C GLN A 89 -8.60 4.37 -8.79
N THR A 90 -9.16 3.22 -8.41
CA THR A 90 -10.57 2.86 -8.54
C THR A 90 -11.15 2.73 -7.13
N PHE A 91 -12.45 2.57 -7.00
CA PHE A 91 -13.05 2.35 -5.67
C PHE A 91 -12.44 1.13 -4.97
N GLY A 92 -12.28 -0.01 -5.68
CA GLY A 92 -11.61 -1.19 -5.12
C GLY A 92 -10.17 -0.92 -4.73
N LYS A 93 -9.40 -0.20 -5.54
CA LYS A 93 -8.01 0.17 -5.21
C LYS A 93 -7.93 1.12 -4.03
N LYS A 94 -8.88 2.04 -3.89
CA LYS A 94 -8.94 2.98 -2.77
C LYS A 94 -9.19 2.24 -1.45
N ILE A 95 -10.13 1.27 -1.44
CA ILE A 95 -10.42 0.42 -0.27
C ILE A 95 -9.18 -0.40 0.12
N MET A 96 -8.49 -0.97 -0.87
CA MET A 96 -7.28 -1.79 -0.64
C MET A 96 -6.03 -0.94 -0.37
N LYS A 97 -6.14 0.40 -0.38
CA LYS A 97 -5.04 1.35 -0.19
C LYS A 97 -3.89 1.08 -1.17
N ILE A 98 -4.19 0.95 -2.45
CA ILE A 98 -3.23 0.82 -3.53
C ILE A 98 -3.45 1.89 -4.59
N ARG A 99 -2.38 2.31 -5.30
CA ARG A 99 -2.43 3.36 -6.31
C ARG A 99 -1.51 3.03 -7.47
N VAL A 100 -1.93 3.42 -8.68
CA VAL A 100 -1.07 3.42 -9.88
C VAL A 100 -0.23 4.69 -9.87
N VAL A 101 1.08 4.55 -10.02
CA VAL A 101 2.03 5.66 -10.12
C VAL A 101 2.99 5.44 -11.29
N LYS A 102 3.55 6.50 -11.82
CA LYS A 102 4.59 6.44 -12.84
C LYS A 102 5.95 6.19 -12.18
N ILE A 103 6.79 5.35 -12.79
CA ILE A 103 8.08 4.94 -12.21
C ILE A 103 9.11 6.07 -12.27
N ASP A 104 8.97 6.97 -13.23
CA ASP A 104 9.84 8.14 -13.41
C ASP A 104 9.57 9.32 -12.45
N GLY A 105 8.66 9.12 -11.48
CA GLY A 105 8.36 10.13 -10.45
C GLY A 105 7.38 11.22 -10.88
N TYR A 106 6.97 11.25 -12.14
CA TYR A 106 5.93 12.17 -12.61
C TYR A 106 4.53 11.65 -12.27
N GLN A 107 3.56 12.54 -12.29
CA GLN A 107 2.15 12.16 -12.19
C GLN A 107 1.76 11.39 -13.46
N ALA A 108 1.10 10.24 -13.30
CA ALA A 108 0.58 9.49 -14.44
C ALA A 108 -0.49 10.33 -15.16
N SER A 109 -0.38 10.39 -16.48
CA SER A 109 -1.28 11.15 -17.36
C SER A 109 -2.48 10.30 -17.80
N PHE A 110 -3.49 10.95 -18.39
CA PHE A 110 -4.59 10.24 -19.02
C PHE A 110 -4.12 9.20 -20.05
N GLY A 111 -3.09 9.54 -20.86
CA GLY A 111 -2.51 8.63 -21.84
C GLY A 111 -1.95 7.35 -21.21
N ASP A 112 -1.32 7.46 -20.03
CA ASP A 112 -0.80 6.31 -19.30
C ASP A 112 -1.94 5.37 -18.85
N TYR A 113 -3.06 5.94 -18.35
CA TYR A 113 -4.25 5.18 -17.96
C TYR A 113 -4.96 4.57 -19.16
N PHE A 114 -5.00 5.28 -20.29
CA PHE A 114 -5.60 4.81 -21.53
C PHE A 114 -4.84 3.62 -22.11
N VAL A 115 -3.51 3.69 -22.18
CA VAL A 115 -2.66 2.55 -22.59
C VAL A 115 -2.91 1.35 -21.67
N ARG A 116 -2.93 1.53 -20.37
CA ARG A 116 -3.24 0.47 -19.40
C ARG A 116 -4.62 -0.15 -19.61
N TRP A 117 -5.60 0.68 -19.96
CA TRP A 117 -6.97 0.24 -20.21
C TRP A 117 -7.07 -0.58 -21.49
N ILE A 118 -6.44 -0.15 -22.58
CA ILE A 118 -6.40 -0.93 -23.84
C ILE A 118 -5.72 -2.28 -23.63
N PHE A 119 -4.54 -2.29 -23.01
CA PHE A 119 -3.81 -3.54 -22.76
C PHE A 119 -4.53 -4.47 -21.77
N ARG A 120 -5.47 -3.95 -20.96
CA ARG A 120 -6.34 -4.76 -20.13
C ARG A 120 -7.25 -5.67 -20.97
N ILE A 121 -7.63 -5.25 -22.17
CA ILE A 121 -8.36 -6.08 -23.11
C ILE A 121 -7.53 -7.33 -23.44
N VAL A 122 -6.25 -7.15 -23.75
CA VAL A 122 -5.33 -8.26 -24.03
C VAL A 122 -5.14 -9.12 -22.77
N ASP A 123 -4.89 -8.51 -21.60
CA ASP A 123 -4.65 -9.22 -20.35
C ASP A 123 -5.83 -10.07 -19.88
N VAL A 124 -7.07 -9.59 -20.11
CA VAL A 124 -8.30 -10.23 -19.59
C VAL A 124 -8.93 -11.14 -20.63
N PHE A 125 -8.99 -10.72 -21.89
CA PHE A 125 -9.65 -11.49 -22.96
C PHE A 125 -8.77 -12.60 -23.54
N SER A 126 -7.44 -12.46 -23.53
CA SER A 126 -6.58 -13.59 -23.90
C SER A 126 -6.42 -14.54 -22.69
N ASN A 127 -7.17 -15.63 -22.70
CA ASN A 127 -7.14 -16.72 -21.71
C ASN A 127 -7.57 -16.33 -20.26
N GLY A 128 -8.64 -15.52 -20.09
CA GLY A 128 -9.26 -15.31 -18.79
C GLY A 128 -8.38 -14.63 -17.73
N GLY A 129 -7.42 -13.81 -18.12
CA GLY A 129 -6.56 -13.06 -17.21
C GLY A 129 -5.27 -13.80 -16.80
N VAL A 130 -5.04 -15.01 -17.28
CA VAL A 130 -3.83 -15.80 -16.97
C VAL A 130 -2.57 -15.07 -17.48
N VAL A 131 -2.61 -14.47 -18.67
CA VAL A 131 -1.50 -13.69 -19.23
C VAL A 131 -1.16 -12.52 -18.35
N GLY A 132 -2.15 -11.76 -17.86
CA GLY A 132 -1.94 -10.66 -16.94
C GLY A 132 -1.35 -11.11 -15.60
N LEU A 133 -1.73 -12.28 -15.10
CA LEU A 133 -1.17 -12.85 -13.86
C LEU A 133 0.28 -13.29 -14.04
N ILE A 134 0.59 -14.01 -15.12
CA ILE A 134 1.96 -14.46 -15.44
C ILE A 134 2.89 -13.25 -15.59
N THR A 135 2.47 -12.20 -16.31
CA THR A 135 3.29 -11.00 -16.50
C THR A 135 3.58 -10.28 -15.19
N VAL A 136 2.63 -10.24 -14.23
CA VAL A 136 2.87 -9.67 -12.89
C VAL A 136 3.89 -10.50 -12.10
N ILE A 137 3.85 -11.83 -12.19
CA ILE A 137 4.76 -12.71 -11.45
C ILE A 137 6.18 -12.63 -12.01
N VAL A 138 6.33 -12.61 -13.35
CA VAL A 138 7.63 -12.62 -14.04
C VAL A 138 8.27 -11.23 -14.05
N SER A 139 7.48 -10.16 -14.01
CA SER A 139 8.00 -8.79 -14.08
C SER A 139 8.75 -8.41 -12.80
N LYS A 140 9.96 -7.82 -12.93
CA LYS A 140 10.80 -7.32 -11.84
C LYS A 140 10.07 -6.36 -10.89
N ASN A 141 9.16 -5.56 -11.41
CA ASN A 141 8.37 -4.56 -10.67
C ASN A 141 6.91 -4.99 -10.45
N ASN A 142 6.60 -6.28 -10.60
CA ASN A 142 5.24 -6.82 -10.52
C ASN A 142 4.24 -6.02 -11.39
N GLN A 143 4.62 -5.71 -12.63
CA GLN A 143 3.81 -4.95 -13.58
C GLN A 143 3.05 -5.89 -14.51
N ARG A 144 1.80 -5.52 -14.87
CA ARG A 144 1.09 -6.11 -16.00
C ARG A 144 1.65 -5.55 -17.30
N PHE A 145 1.34 -6.18 -18.43
CA PHE A 145 1.83 -5.75 -19.75
C PHE A 145 1.54 -4.27 -20.02
N GLY A 146 0.31 -3.82 -19.80
CA GLY A 146 -0.05 -2.41 -19.93
C GLY A 146 0.71 -1.48 -18.98
N GLY A 147 1.09 -1.96 -17.78
CA GLY A 147 1.93 -1.21 -16.85
C GLY A 147 3.38 -1.08 -17.31
N MET A 148 3.93 -2.11 -17.95
CA MET A 148 5.28 -2.06 -18.54
C MET A 148 5.35 -1.06 -19.68
N VAL A 149 4.37 -1.10 -20.60
CA VAL A 149 4.32 -0.19 -21.77
C VAL A 149 4.11 1.27 -21.35
N SER A 150 3.26 1.54 -20.34
CA SER A 150 3.00 2.90 -19.84
C SER A 150 4.03 3.38 -18.81
N GLY A 151 5.04 2.59 -18.43
CA GLY A 151 6.02 2.97 -17.40
C GLY A 151 5.39 3.17 -16.00
N THR A 152 4.30 2.46 -15.68
CA THR A 152 3.58 2.62 -14.41
C THR A 152 3.65 1.37 -13.54
N ALA A 153 3.66 1.56 -12.22
CA ALA A 153 3.60 0.49 -11.24
C ALA A 153 2.42 0.69 -10.26
N VAL A 154 2.02 -0.38 -9.59
CA VAL A 154 1.01 -0.28 -8.53
C VAL A 154 1.72 -0.35 -7.18
N ILE A 155 1.61 0.72 -6.40
CA ILE A 155 2.21 0.83 -5.07
C ILE A 155 1.17 0.60 -3.97
N SER A 156 1.65 0.19 -2.80
CA SER A 156 0.85 0.11 -1.58
C SER A 156 0.95 1.44 -0.82
N LEU A 157 -0.19 2.00 -0.45
CA LEU A 157 -0.31 3.16 0.42
C LEU A 157 -0.52 2.74 1.89
N LYS A 158 -0.44 1.43 2.18
CA LYS A 158 -0.52 0.94 3.55
C LYS A 158 0.70 1.42 4.31
N ASN A 159 0.47 2.26 5.31
CA ASN A 159 1.54 2.70 6.20
C ASN A 159 2.03 1.49 6.98
N GLN A 160 3.27 1.06 6.73
CA GLN A 160 3.91 0.02 7.55
C GLN A 160 4.49 0.59 8.86
N ILE A 161 4.31 1.89 9.08
CA ILE A 161 4.57 2.47 10.40
C ILE A 161 3.47 1.93 11.31
N ASN A 162 3.71 0.77 11.86
CA ASN A 162 2.93 0.31 13.01
C ASN A 162 3.08 1.40 14.08
N ILE A 163 1.97 1.72 14.74
CA ILE A 163 1.93 2.55 15.96
C ILE A 163 2.91 2.03 17.03
N SER A 164 3.34 0.77 16.92
CA SER A 164 4.45 0.21 17.71
C SER A 164 5.83 0.89 17.47
N HIS A 165 6.01 1.70 16.43
CA HIS A 165 7.16 2.58 16.26
C HIS A 165 6.96 3.94 16.93
N THR A 166 5.73 4.32 17.19
CA THR A 166 5.35 5.42 18.07
C THR A 166 4.79 4.77 19.33
N ILE A 167 5.63 4.01 20.04
CA ILE A 167 5.27 3.62 21.39
C ILE A 167 5.40 4.88 22.25
N LEU A 168 4.33 5.67 22.24
CA LEU A 168 3.82 6.21 23.47
C LEU A 168 3.33 4.97 24.23
N GLU A 169 4.26 4.20 24.77
CA GLU A 169 3.95 3.27 25.83
C GLU A 169 3.23 4.15 26.85
N ASN A 170 1.99 3.83 27.18
CA ASN A 170 1.29 4.46 28.30
C ASN A 170 2.19 4.23 29.50
N LEU A 171 3.08 5.19 29.75
CA LEU A 171 3.86 5.23 30.96
C LEU A 171 2.80 5.27 32.06
N GLN A 172 2.74 4.22 32.85
CA GLN A 172 1.89 4.20 34.06
C GLN A 172 2.20 5.49 34.80
N GLN A 173 1.18 6.14 35.36
CA GLN A 173 1.29 7.46 36.02
C GLN A 173 2.35 7.50 37.12
N ASP A 174 2.87 6.35 37.54
CA ASP A 174 3.88 6.16 38.59
C ASP A 174 5.25 5.71 38.08
N TYR A 175 5.56 5.89 36.79
CA TYR A 175 6.86 5.47 36.25
C TYR A 175 7.99 6.37 36.75
N VAL A 176 8.98 5.77 37.42
CA VAL A 176 10.20 6.46 37.90
C VAL A 176 11.35 6.16 36.93
N PRO A 177 11.87 7.18 36.24
CA PRO A 177 13.00 6.99 35.31
C PRO A 177 14.30 6.77 36.12
N GLU A 178 15.17 5.90 35.57
CA GLU A 178 16.46 5.56 36.19
C GLU A 178 17.64 6.22 35.48
N PHE A 179 17.55 6.45 34.18
CA PHE A 179 18.66 6.92 33.34
C PHE A 179 18.39 8.31 32.75
N PRO A 180 18.60 9.40 33.48
CA PRO A 180 18.38 10.76 32.94
C PRO A 180 19.29 11.11 31.77
N GLN A 181 20.42 10.40 31.63
CA GLN A 181 21.38 10.59 30.52
C GLN A 181 20.80 10.25 29.13
N VAL A 182 19.65 9.60 29.05
CA VAL A 182 18.96 9.28 27.79
C VAL A 182 18.64 10.51 26.95
N VAL A 183 18.55 11.69 27.55
CA VAL A 183 18.38 12.98 26.87
C VAL A 183 19.55 13.32 25.93
N LEU A 184 20.71 12.70 26.10
CA LEU A 184 21.86 12.84 25.19
C LEU A 184 21.66 12.14 23.84
N LEU A 185 20.70 11.21 23.77
CA LEU A 185 20.37 10.50 22.52
C LEU A 185 19.51 11.42 21.63
N SER A 186 19.86 11.52 20.36
CA SER A 186 19.01 12.18 19.39
C SER A 186 17.79 11.32 19.01
N ASP A 187 16.74 11.95 18.47
CA ASP A 187 15.57 11.25 17.94
C ASP A 187 15.95 10.19 16.87
N ASN A 188 16.99 10.48 16.10
CA ASN A 188 17.50 9.55 15.10
C ASN A 188 18.14 8.32 15.75
N ASP A 189 18.93 8.51 16.81
CA ASP A 189 19.55 7.42 17.56
C ASP A 189 18.48 6.54 18.19
N MET A 190 17.47 7.15 18.81
CA MET A 190 16.37 6.42 19.44
C MET A 190 15.56 5.64 18.39
N ARG A 191 15.36 6.18 17.20
CA ARG A 191 14.70 5.45 16.10
C ARG A 191 15.50 4.22 15.68
N ILE A 192 16.82 4.33 15.59
CA ILE A 192 17.72 3.21 15.25
C ILE A 192 17.69 2.16 16.37
N ILE A 193 17.75 2.58 17.63
CA ILE A 193 17.68 1.71 18.80
C ILE A 193 16.37 0.93 18.81
N LYS A 194 15.22 1.61 18.73
CA LYS A 194 13.89 0.97 18.71
C LYS A 194 13.75 -0.03 17.55
N SER A 195 14.19 0.34 16.35
CA SER A 195 14.09 -0.53 15.17
C SER A 195 14.91 -1.82 15.31
N ASN A 196 16.16 -1.71 15.79
CA ASN A 196 17.03 -2.87 15.96
C ASN A 196 16.62 -3.74 17.16
N PHE A 197 16.17 -3.13 18.24
CA PHE A 197 15.63 -3.83 19.40
C PHE A 197 14.43 -4.70 19.03
N GLN A 198 13.45 -4.14 18.32
CA GLN A 198 12.27 -4.88 17.87
C GLN A 198 12.64 -6.06 16.97
N LYS A 199 13.55 -5.85 16.01
CA LYS A 199 14.02 -6.94 15.17
C LYS A 199 14.68 -8.03 15.98
N ALA A 200 15.61 -7.67 16.88
CA ALA A 200 16.33 -8.60 17.71
C ALA A 200 15.43 -9.39 18.67
N VAL A 201 14.38 -8.76 19.21
CA VAL A 201 13.38 -9.43 20.05
C VAL A 201 12.55 -10.45 19.25
N VAL A 202 12.13 -10.10 18.00
CA VAL A 202 11.34 -10.98 17.14
C VAL A 202 12.18 -12.16 16.63
N THR A 203 13.46 -11.95 16.31
CA THR A 203 14.38 -12.99 15.80
C THR A 203 15.09 -13.75 16.91
N TYR A 204 14.89 -13.39 18.19
CA TYR A 204 15.63 -13.94 19.35
C TYR A 204 17.16 -13.82 19.20
N ASP A 205 17.65 -12.76 18.53
CA ASP A 205 19.06 -12.55 18.25
C ASP A 205 19.76 -11.88 19.43
N LYS A 206 20.42 -12.71 20.26
CA LYS A 206 21.16 -12.24 21.44
C LYS A 206 22.41 -11.43 21.07
N ILE A 207 23.00 -11.67 19.90
CA ILE A 207 24.20 -10.96 19.46
C ILE A 207 23.87 -9.49 19.19
N ILE A 208 22.78 -9.24 18.46
CA ILE A 208 22.32 -7.88 18.18
C ILE A 208 21.93 -7.18 19.48
N LEU A 209 21.24 -7.85 20.42
CA LEU A 209 20.89 -7.26 21.72
C LEU A 209 22.13 -6.85 22.49
N HIS A 210 23.15 -7.72 22.52
CA HIS A 210 24.42 -7.43 23.21
C HIS A 210 25.17 -6.25 22.59
N GLN A 211 25.30 -6.23 21.26
CA GLN A 211 25.95 -5.11 20.56
C GLN A 211 25.20 -3.79 20.77
N LEU A 212 23.87 -3.83 20.73
CA LEU A 212 23.04 -2.65 20.94
C LEU A 212 23.17 -2.10 22.38
N ALA A 213 23.12 -2.99 23.38
CA ALA A 213 23.29 -2.61 24.79
C ALA A 213 24.68 -1.99 25.03
N ASN A 214 25.75 -2.59 24.48
CA ASN A 214 27.11 -2.06 24.64
C ASN A 214 27.26 -0.69 23.99
N LYS A 215 26.66 -0.48 22.79
CA LYS A 215 26.72 0.79 22.09
C LYS A 215 25.96 1.90 22.84
N ILE A 216 24.81 1.58 23.45
CA ILE A 216 24.06 2.52 24.28
C ILE A 216 24.88 2.89 25.53
N LYS A 217 25.50 1.92 26.23
CA LYS A 217 26.37 2.16 27.38
C LYS A 217 27.54 3.08 27.04
N GLU A 218 28.18 2.85 25.88
CA GLU A 218 29.29 3.69 25.39
C GLU A 218 28.86 5.14 25.19
N ILE A 219 27.73 5.36 24.50
CA ILE A 219 27.21 6.71 24.19
C ILE A 219 26.79 7.45 25.45
N LEU A 220 26.09 6.76 26.36
CA LEU A 220 25.57 7.34 27.59
C LEU A 220 26.62 7.37 28.74
N LYS A 221 27.81 6.78 28.53
CA LYS A 221 28.88 6.63 29.52
C LYS A 221 28.38 5.98 30.82
N LEU A 222 27.56 4.94 30.69
CA LEU A 222 26.99 4.24 31.84
C LEU A 222 27.87 3.04 32.23
N GLU A 223 28.34 3.05 33.47
CA GLU A 223 28.95 1.88 34.12
C GLU A 223 27.85 1.10 34.85
N ILE A 224 27.25 0.11 34.17
CA ILE A 224 26.20 -0.73 34.76
C ILE A 224 26.76 -2.12 35.00
N ASP A 225 26.67 -2.61 36.23
CA ASP A 225 27.01 -3.98 36.57
C ASP A 225 25.97 -4.95 35.94
N HIS A 226 26.44 -5.95 35.19
CA HIS A 226 25.63 -6.95 34.50
C HIS A 226 24.76 -7.82 35.43
N ARG A 227 24.84 -7.64 36.75
CA ARG A 227 24.12 -8.44 37.73
C ARG A 227 22.67 -8.04 37.97
N GLU A 228 22.28 -6.82 37.60
CA GLU A 228 20.96 -6.29 37.94
C GLU A 228 19.92 -6.31 36.81
N LEU A 229 20.33 -6.20 35.54
CA LEU A 229 19.41 -6.13 34.41
C LEU A 229 19.90 -6.98 33.24
N THR A 230 19.00 -7.75 32.64
CA THR A 230 19.28 -8.39 31.34
C THR A 230 19.37 -7.33 30.24
N GLU A 231 20.11 -7.60 29.16
CA GLU A 231 20.29 -6.66 28.04
C GLU A 231 18.97 -6.21 27.44
N LYS A 232 18.01 -7.12 27.34
CA LYS A 232 16.65 -6.80 26.88
C LYS A 232 15.93 -5.82 27.82
N GLN A 233 16.01 -6.05 29.14
CA GLN A 233 15.40 -5.17 30.15
C GLN A 233 16.07 -3.81 30.18
N PHE A 234 17.39 -3.76 30.04
CA PHE A 234 18.16 -2.51 29.98
C PHE A 234 17.72 -1.66 28.78
N ILE A 235 17.68 -2.22 27.55
CA ILE A 235 17.28 -1.47 26.36
C ILE A 235 15.82 -1.01 26.47
N ASP A 236 14.92 -1.85 26.97
CA ASP A 236 13.53 -1.51 27.19
C ASP A 236 13.38 -0.31 28.16
N LYS A 237 14.16 -0.30 29.23
CA LYS A 237 14.19 0.77 30.22
C LYS A 237 14.71 2.08 29.63
N ILE A 238 15.79 2.04 28.86
CA ILE A 238 16.32 3.21 28.12
C ILE A 238 15.26 3.81 27.21
N ILE A 239 14.49 2.97 26.50
CA ILE A 239 13.40 3.45 25.62
C ILE A 239 12.29 4.12 26.45
N LYS A 240 11.93 3.55 27.60
CA LYS A 240 10.91 4.11 28.51
C LYS A 240 11.36 5.43 29.12
N ASP A 241 12.59 5.51 29.59
CA ASP A 241 13.16 6.73 30.16
C ASP A 241 13.24 7.85 29.13
N TYR A 242 13.67 7.54 27.89
CA TYR A 242 13.67 8.52 26.81
C TYR A 242 12.27 9.07 26.53
N ASN A 243 11.26 8.20 26.44
CA ASN A 243 9.88 8.62 26.23
C ASN A 243 9.35 9.46 27.40
N TYR A 244 9.78 9.18 28.63
CA TYR A 244 9.40 9.96 29.83
C TYR A 244 9.95 11.38 29.78
N TYR A 245 11.22 11.55 29.39
CA TYR A 245 11.85 12.86 29.35
C TYR A 245 11.46 13.68 28.10
N THR A 246 11.21 13.05 26.96
CA THR A 246 10.89 13.74 25.70
C THR A 246 9.39 13.82 25.41
N GLY A 247 8.56 13.01 26.06
CA GLY A 247 7.10 12.97 25.87
C GLY A 247 6.31 13.95 26.77
N LYS A 248 6.99 14.81 27.51
CA LYS A 248 6.38 15.83 28.40
C LYS A 248 6.23 17.21 27.74
N GLU A 249 6.62 17.35 26.46
CA GLU A 249 6.32 18.54 25.65
C GLU A 249 5.06 18.22 24.79
#